data_23d309fa4f2f45d112ec7bf015a10a8e
#
_entry.id   23d309fa4f2f45d112ec7bf015a10a8e
#
_cell.length_a   1.000
_cell.length_b   1.000
_cell.length_c   1.000
_cell.angle_alpha   90.00
_cell.angle_beta   90.00
_cell.angle_gamma   90.00
#
_symmetry.space_group_name_H-M   'P 1'
#
loop_
_entity.id
_entity.type
_entity.pdbx_description
1 polymer ?
#
loop_
_entity_poly.entity_id
_entity_poly.type
_entity_poly.pdbx_seq_one_letter_code
_entity_poly.pdbx_strand_id
1 'polypeptide(L)'
;AFSDAAMENENVGFTLLIDAAYHLYAKEPHGWAESLTDALHDGMLWPDNLLICFAISLSKSHTIYGLRAGALVSLHPNQSIVDRITTVMGVTGRQTWSATSRLAQYAVSEIHQDQQKGEAWSDECNNLSKILETRRNLFIEHCQKLGVPINPTHDGFFAWLETANPREIVDKCAQSHVYLV
;
A
#
# COMPACT_ATOMS: atom_id res chain seq x y z
N ALA A 1 -16.44 -12.18 1.87
CA ALA A 1 -15.38 -13.07 2.38
C ALA A 1 -14.95 -12.69 3.81
N PHE A 2 -14.26 -11.54 4.06
CA PHE A 2 -13.80 -11.20 5.42
C PHE A 2 -14.95 -10.89 6.38
N SER A 3 -15.96 -10.17 5.92
CA SER A 3 -17.18 -9.91 6.70
C SER A 3 -17.90 -11.21 7.06
N ASP A 4 -18.05 -12.12 6.11
CA ASP A 4 -18.69 -13.41 6.33
C ASP A 4 -17.92 -14.26 7.35
N ALA A 5 -16.59 -14.33 7.20
CA ALA A 5 -15.73 -15.04 8.16
C ALA A 5 -15.82 -14.46 9.57
N ALA A 6 -15.93 -13.15 9.71
CA ALA A 6 -16.12 -12.49 11.01
C ALA A 6 -17.50 -12.79 11.60
N MET A 7 -18.55 -12.78 10.79
CA MET A 7 -19.91 -13.13 11.24
C MET A 7 -20.03 -14.60 11.66
N GLU A 8 -19.35 -15.51 10.96
CA GLU A 8 -19.32 -16.94 11.31
C GLU A 8 -18.54 -17.25 12.60
N ASN A 9 -17.67 -16.32 13.04
CA ASN A 9 -16.78 -16.50 14.20
C ASN A 9 -16.88 -15.33 15.18
N GLU A 10 -18.05 -15.05 15.70
CA GLU A 10 -18.34 -13.86 16.54
C GLU A 10 -17.43 -13.68 17.76
N ASN A 11 -16.86 -14.77 18.32
CA ASN A 11 -15.99 -14.73 19.47
C ASN A 11 -14.49 -14.48 19.12
N VAL A 12 -14.18 -14.30 17.83
CA VAL A 12 -12.82 -14.05 17.34
C VAL A 12 -12.75 -12.66 16.73
N GLY A 13 -11.79 -11.87 17.17
CA GLY A 13 -11.51 -10.56 16.54
C GLY A 13 -10.74 -10.72 15.23
N PHE A 14 -11.23 -10.11 14.17
CA PHE A 14 -10.57 -10.08 12.86
C PHE A 14 -9.99 -8.70 12.59
N THR A 15 -8.78 -8.67 12.07
CA THR A 15 -8.17 -7.43 11.54
C THR A 15 -7.76 -7.66 10.11
N LEU A 16 -8.34 -6.89 9.19
CA LEU A 16 -7.89 -6.80 7.81
C LEU A 16 -6.93 -5.62 7.70
N LEU A 17 -5.63 -5.92 7.52
CA LEU A 17 -4.62 -4.91 7.26
C LEU A 17 -4.32 -4.86 5.76
N ILE A 18 -4.62 -3.73 5.14
CA ILE A 18 -4.35 -3.45 3.73
C ILE A 18 -3.09 -2.61 3.64
N ASP A 19 -2.04 -3.17 3.04
CA ASP A 19 -0.81 -2.43 2.75
C ASP A 19 -1.02 -1.58 1.50
N ALA A 20 -1.25 -0.29 1.71
CA ALA A 20 -1.46 0.71 0.67
C ALA A 20 -0.19 1.55 0.39
N ALA A 21 1.01 1.04 0.73
CA ALA A 21 2.25 1.80 0.59
C ALA A 21 2.55 2.24 -0.84
N TYR A 22 2.04 1.53 -1.84
CA TYR A 22 2.28 1.78 -3.27
C TYR A 22 1.02 2.22 -4.03
N HIS A 23 -0.06 2.59 -3.34
CA HIS A 23 -1.36 2.86 -3.96
C HIS A 23 -1.31 3.91 -5.08
N LEU A 24 -0.48 4.95 -4.98
CA LEU A 24 -0.36 5.99 -6.01
C LEU A 24 0.30 5.52 -7.30
N TYR A 25 0.90 4.34 -7.33
CA TYR A 25 1.47 3.72 -8.53
C TYR A 25 0.52 2.71 -9.18
N ALA A 26 -0.67 2.55 -8.62
CA ALA A 26 -1.73 1.78 -9.23
C ALA A 26 -2.41 2.59 -10.34
N LYS A 27 -3.01 1.88 -11.30
CA LYS A 27 -3.79 2.48 -12.38
C LYS A 27 -5.00 3.26 -11.86
N GLU A 28 -5.56 2.73 -10.75
CA GLU A 28 -6.63 3.36 -9.98
C GLU A 28 -6.14 3.56 -8.53
N PRO A 29 -5.49 4.70 -8.23
CA PRO A 29 -4.82 4.91 -6.94
C PRO A 29 -5.73 4.82 -5.72
N HIS A 30 -7.03 5.04 -5.89
CA HIS A 30 -8.03 5.05 -4.83
C HIS A 30 -8.99 3.86 -4.88
N GLY A 31 -8.83 2.94 -5.85
CA GLY A 31 -9.73 1.81 -6.07
C GLY A 31 -9.94 0.91 -4.85
N TRP A 32 -8.95 0.82 -3.97
CA TRP A 32 -9.06 0.10 -2.69
C TRP A 32 -10.08 0.75 -1.73
N ALA A 33 -10.14 2.08 -1.68
CA ALA A 33 -11.11 2.81 -0.86
C ALA A 33 -12.49 2.84 -1.52
N GLU A 34 -12.54 2.99 -2.82
CA GLU A 34 -13.76 2.94 -3.63
C GLU A 34 -14.44 1.58 -3.50
N SER A 35 -13.69 0.48 -3.64
CA SER A 35 -14.21 -0.88 -3.46
C SER A 35 -14.82 -1.12 -2.07
N LEU A 36 -14.26 -0.55 -1.02
CA LEU A 36 -14.85 -0.63 0.32
C LEU A 36 -16.13 0.18 0.40
N THR A 37 -16.13 1.38 -0.17
CA THR A 37 -17.30 2.26 -0.20
C THR A 37 -18.45 1.61 -0.97
N ASP A 38 -18.17 1.05 -2.14
CA ASP A 38 -19.13 0.33 -2.97
C ASP A 38 -19.71 -0.88 -2.23
N ALA A 39 -18.85 -1.69 -1.59
CA ALA A 39 -19.31 -2.83 -0.80
C ALA A 39 -20.27 -2.41 0.35
N LEU A 40 -20.00 -1.28 1.00
CA LEU A 40 -20.90 -0.73 2.04
C LEU A 40 -22.22 -0.22 1.45
N HIS A 41 -22.18 0.42 0.29
CA HIS A 41 -23.40 0.85 -0.43
C HIS A 41 -24.23 -0.34 -0.91
N ASP A 42 -23.60 -1.42 -1.33
CA ASP A 42 -24.25 -2.68 -1.74
C ASP A 42 -24.78 -3.52 -0.56
N GLY A 43 -24.71 -2.98 0.65
CA GLY A 43 -25.26 -3.58 1.84
C GLY A 43 -24.35 -4.59 2.54
N MET A 44 -23.05 -4.48 2.36
CA MET A 44 -22.10 -5.25 3.18
C MET A 44 -22.34 -4.99 4.66
N LEU A 45 -22.57 -6.06 5.41
CA LEU A 45 -22.63 -5.96 6.86
C LEU A 45 -21.20 -5.83 7.41
N TRP A 46 -21.02 -4.89 8.32
CA TRP A 46 -19.76 -4.71 9.03
C TRP A 46 -19.90 -5.22 10.46
N PRO A 47 -19.43 -6.44 10.75
CA PRO A 47 -19.58 -7.03 12.07
C PRO A 47 -18.69 -6.35 13.12
N ASP A 48 -19.15 -6.32 14.37
CA ASP A 48 -18.46 -5.64 15.47
C ASP A 48 -17.08 -6.20 15.80
N ASN A 49 -16.77 -7.40 15.35
CA ASN A 49 -15.48 -8.05 15.53
C ASN A 49 -14.52 -7.91 14.33
N LEU A 50 -14.83 -7.07 13.32
CA LEU A 50 -13.99 -6.81 12.17
C LEU A 50 -13.42 -5.37 12.19
N LEU A 51 -12.11 -5.26 12.36
CA LEU A 51 -11.36 -4.02 12.19
C LEU A 51 -10.72 -4.00 10.80
N ILE A 52 -10.84 -2.89 10.08
CA ILE A 52 -10.13 -2.66 8.82
C ILE A 52 -9.09 -1.55 9.03
N CYS A 53 -7.85 -1.82 8.62
CA CYS A 53 -6.74 -0.89 8.72
C CYS A 53 -6.06 -0.73 7.36
N PHE A 54 -5.63 0.51 7.06
CA PHE A 54 -4.81 0.82 5.90
C PHE A 54 -3.46 1.35 6.35
N ALA A 55 -2.39 0.69 5.91
CA ALA A 55 -1.03 1.16 6.11
C ALA A 55 -0.59 2.01 4.91
N ILE A 56 -0.44 3.32 5.13
CA ILE A 56 -0.04 4.29 4.11
C ILE A 56 1.40 4.70 4.35
N SER A 57 2.23 4.72 3.31
CA SER A 57 3.64 5.10 3.40
C SER A 57 3.94 6.33 2.54
N LEU A 58 4.47 7.37 3.15
CA LEU A 58 4.95 8.57 2.45
C LEU A 58 6.31 8.33 1.77
N SER A 59 7.01 7.25 2.14
CA SER A 59 8.30 6.88 1.56
C SER A 59 8.24 6.71 0.05
N LYS A 60 7.12 6.17 -0.46
CA LYS A 60 6.92 5.88 -1.88
C LYS A 60 6.07 6.96 -2.53
N SER A 61 4.90 7.23 -1.98
CA SER A 61 3.93 8.17 -2.54
C SER A 61 4.49 9.59 -2.71
N HIS A 62 5.35 10.04 -1.80
CA HIS A 62 5.96 11.37 -1.81
C HIS A 62 7.49 11.33 -2.00
N THR A 63 8.06 10.19 -2.34
CA THR A 63 9.51 9.98 -2.56
C THR A 63 10.41 10.43 -1.40
N ILE A 64 9.87 10.50 -0.18
CA ILE A 64 10.59 10.93 1.03
C ILE A 64 11.03 9.75 1.91
N TYR A 65 11.55 8.70 1.29
CA TYR A 65 11.91 7.44 1.93
C TYR A 65 12.77 7.61 3.20
N GLY A 66 13.75 8.51 3.17
CA GLY A 66 14.65 8.78 4.29
C GLY A 66 13.99 9.44 5.50
N LEU A 67 12.83 10.07 5.36
CA LEU A 67 12.16 10.79 6.44
C LEU A 67 11.29 9.88 7.34
N ARG A 68 11.13 8.62 6.99
CA ARG A 68 10.47 7.57 7.79
C ARG A 68 9.10 7.95 8.31
N ALA A 69 8.17 8.31 7.43
CA ALA A 69 6.82 8.70 7.77
C ALA A 69 5.75 7.91 7.01
N GLY A 70 4.61 7.71 7.64
CA GLY A 70 3.43 7.06 7.12
C GLY A 70 2.27 7.23 8.08
N ALA A 71 1.15 6.59 7.79
CA ALA A 71 -0.03 6.59 8.62
C ALA A 71 -0.68 5.22 8.67
N LEU A 72 -1.24 4.87 9.82
CA LEU A 72 -2.18 3.77 9.96
C LEU A 72 -3.58 4.37 10.12
N VAL A 73 -4.45 4.10 9.16
CA VAL A 73 -5.86 4.51 9.21
C VAL A 73 -6.67 3.31 9.65
N SER A 74 -7.37 3.43 10.77
CA SER A 74 -8.21 2.37 11.32
C SER A 74 -9.68 2.75 11.18
N LEU A 75 -10.48 1.85 10.65
CA LEU A 75 -11.90 2.03 10.39
C LEU A 75 -12.72 0.98 11.14
N HIS A 76 -13.75 1.44 11.81
CA HIS A 76 -14.75 0.60 12.46
C HIS A 76 -16.05 1.40 12.66
N PRO A 77 -17.26 0.81 12.54
CA PRO A 77 -18.53 1.50 12.78
C PRO A 77 -18.67 2.05 14.20
N ASN A 78 -18.10 1.35 15.18
CA ASN A 78 -18.11 1.78 16.58
C ASN A 78 -16.90 2.68 16.89
N GLN A 79 -17.17 3.99 17.08
CA GLN A 79 -16.15 4.99 17.37
C GLN A 79 -15.29 4.65 18.60
N SER A 80 -15.87 4.02 19.62
CA SER A 80 -15.12 3.69 20.85
C SER A 80 -13.98 2.67 20.57
N ILE A 81 -14.14 1.81 19.58
CA ILE A 81 -13.09 0.87 19.14
C ILE A 81 -11.97 1.64 18.46
N VAL A 82 -12.31 2.57 17.55
CA VAL A 82 -11.32 3.44 16.87
C VAL A 82 -10.53 4.25 17.89
N ASP A 83 -11.19 4.85 18.89
CA ASP A 83 -10.55 5.66 19.94
C ASP A 83 -9.58 4.81 20.78
N ARG A 84 -9.98 3.59 21.15
CA ARG A 84 -9.11 2.66 21.88
C ARG A 84 -7.88 2.27 21.07
N ILE A 85 -8.05 1.94 19.79
CA ILE A 85 -6.94 1.59 18.91
C ILE A 85 -6.00 2.78 18.73
N THR A 86 -6.53 3.97 18.49
CA THR A 86 -5.76 5.21 18.38
C THR A 86 -4.93 5.45 19.65
N THR A 87 -5.53 5.25 20.84
CA THR A 87 -4.84 5.37 22.11
C THR A 87 -3.72 4.34 22.25
N VAL A 88 -4.00 3.07 21.99
CA VAL A 88 -3.01 1.98 22.10
C VAL A 88 -1.85 2.21 21.12
N MET A 89 -2.14 2.54 19.86
CA MET A 89 -1.11 2.81 18.85
C MET A 89 -0.29 4.06 19.20
N GLY A 90 -0.92 5.09 19.77
CA GLY A 90 -0.23 6.28 20.27
C GLY A 90 0.74 5.96 21.40
N VAL A 91 0.31 5.15 22.38
CA VAL A 91 1.17 4.71 23.49
C VAL A 91 2.31 3.83 22.98
N THR A 92 2.01 2.85 22.12
CA THR A 92 3.02 1.95 21.54
C THR A 92 4.04 2.73 20.70
N GLY A 93 3.59 3.65 19.86
CA GLY A 93 4.47 4.52 19.10
C GLY A 93 5.37 5.36 20.00
N ARG A 94 4.81 5.95 21.06
CA ARG A 94 5.58 6.74 22.03
C ARG A 94 6.65 5.92 22.75
N GLN A 95 6.38 4.67 23.05
CA GLN A 95 7.31 3.77 23.74
C GLN A 95 8.41 3.20 22.84
N THR A 96 8.14 3.06 21.53
CA THR A 96 9.07 2.42 20.60
C THR A 96 9.98 3.40 19.88
N TRP A 97 9.42 4.43 19.24
CA TRP A 97 10.18 5.41 18.42
C TRP A 97 9.91 6.87 18.80
N SER A 98 9.11 7.11 19.83
CA SER A 98 8.75 8.41 20.37
C SER A 98 7.81 9.24 19.49
N ALA A 99 8.24 9.71 18.33
CA ALA A 99 7.43 10.52 17.43
C ALA A 99 7.89 10.34 15.98
N THR A 100 6.94 10.50 15.06
CA THR A 100 7.21 10.55 13.62
C THR A 100 7.91 11.85 13.24
N SER A 101 8.71 11.82 12.17
CA SER A 101 9.38 13.00 11.62
C SER A 101 8.39 14.14 11.34
N ARG A 102 8.53 15.25 12.07
CA ARG A 102 7.73 16.46 11.85
C ARG A 102 8.00 17.08 10.48
N LEU A 103 9.24 16.97 9.99
CA LEU A 103 9.61 17.50 8.68
C LEU A 103 8.83 16.81 7.55
N ALA A 104 8.67 15.49 7.63
CA ALA A 104 7.88 14.75 6.65
C ALA A 104 6.40 15.16 6.67
N GLN A 105 5.81 15.29 7.85
CA GLN A 105 4.42 15.73 8.01
C GLN A 105 4.22 17.14 7.47
N TYR A 106 5.14 18.05 7.77
CA TYR A 106 5.08 19.43 7.28
C TYR A 106 5.20 19.51 5.76
N ALA A 107 6.16 18.81 5.16
CA ALA A 107 6.37 18.79 3.71
C ALA A 107 5.12 18.29 2.97
N VAL A 108 4.50 17.21 3.46
CA VAL A 108 3.27 16.67 2.84
C VAL A 108 2.09 17.63 3.05
N SER A 109 1.96 18.20 4.24
CA SER A 109 0.91 19.19 4.52
C SER A 109 1.02 20.41 3.59
N GLU A 110 2.22 20.94 3.38
CA GLU A 110 2.47 22.05 2.46
C GLU A 110 2.08 21.73 1.01
N ILE A 111 2.37 20.52 0.54
CA ILE A 111 1.99 20.08 -0.81
C ILE A 111 0.46 20.05 -0.95
N HIS A 112 -0.26 19.49 0.02
CA HIS A 112 -1.70 19.27 -0.09
C HIS A 112 -2.56 20.48 0.35
N GLN A 113 -2.00 21.46 1.05
CA GLN A 113 -2.69 22.69 1.41
C GLN A 113 -2.56 23.79 0.33
N ASP A 114 -1.55 23.72 -0.51
CA ASP A 114 -1.32 24.63 -1.61
C ASP A 114 -1.78 23.99 -2.92
N GLN A 115 -2.78 24.60 -3.57
CA GLN A 115 -3.38 24.05 -4.78
C GLN A 115 -2.33 23.87 -5.89
N GLN A 116 -1.48 24.87 -6.13
CA GLN A 116 -0.47 24.81 -7.19
C GLN A 116 0.57 23.72 -6.95
N LYS A 117 1.03 23.55 -5.71
CA LYS A 117 1.96 22.49 -5.34
C LYS A 117 1.30 21.11 -5.47
N GLY A 118 0.03 20.99 -5.05
CA GLY A 118 -0.74 19.75 -5.16
C GLY A 118 -0.95 19.32 -6.61
N GLU A 119 -1.29 20.24 -7.49
CA GLU A 119 -1.43 19.99 -8.93
C GLU A 119 -0.08 19.56 -9.54
N ALA A 120 1.01 20.29 -9.28
CA ALA A 120 2.34 19.94 -9.77
C ALA A 120 2.79 18.55 -9.28
N TRP A 121 2.57 18.23 -8.01
CA TRP A 121 2.86 16.90 -7.45
C TRP A 121 2.02 15.80 -8.11
N SER A 122 0.73 16.04 -8.35
CA SER A 122 -0.15 15.09 -9.04
C SER A 122 0.32 14.81 -10.47
N ASP A 123 0.72 15.85 -11.21
CA ASP A 123 1.26 15.72 -12.56
C ASP A 123 2.55 14.93 -12.60
N GLU A 124 3.46 15.13 -11.65
CA GLU A 124 4.69 14.34 -11.51
C GLU A 124 4.37 12.86 -11.22
N CYS A 125 3.44 12.57 -10.31
CA CYS A 125 2.98 11.21 -10.01
C CYS A 125 2.40 10.52 -11.26
N ASN A 126 1.55 11.22 -12.01
CA ASN A 126 0.96 10.70 -13.25
C ASN A 126 2.02 10.40 -14.31
N ASN A 127 3.03 11.23 -14.45
CA ASN A 127 4.13 11.02 -15.38
C ASN A 127 5.00 9.82 -14.98
N LEU A 128 5.31 9.67 -13.69
CA LEU A 128 6.04 8.51 -13.17
C LEU A 128 5.25 7.22 -13.38
N SER A 129 3.96 7.22 -13.12
CA SER A 129 3.09 6.05 -13.33
C SER A 129 3.11 5.58 -14.79
N LYS A 130 3.07 6.48 -15.76
CA LYS A 130 3.20 6.17 -17.20
C LYS A 130 4.54 5.53 -17.54
N ILE A 131 5.63 6.06 -16.98
CA ILE A 131 6.99 5.50 -17.18
C ILE A 131 7.06 4.08 -16.59
N LEU A 132 6.54 3.88 -15.39
CA LEU A 132 6.52 2.57 -14.73
C LEU A 132 5.66 1.56 -15.48
N GLU A 133 4.50 1.97 -15.96
CA GLU A 133 3.64 1.15 -16.80
C GLU A 133 4.35 0.69 -18.07
N THR A 134 5.01 1.60 -18.76
CA THR A 134 5.79 1.29 -19.96
C THR A 134 6.89 0.27 -19.68
N ARG A 135 7.66 0.48 -18.61
CA ARG A 135 8.74 -0.43 -18.21
C ARG A 135 8.21 -1.81 -17.82
N ARG A 136 7.13 -1.86 -17.06
CA ARG A 136 6.48 -3.11 -16.67
C ARG A 136 5.99 -3.90 -17.88
N ASN A 137 5.29 -3.25 -18.80
CA ASN A 137 4.75 -3.90 -19.99
C ASN A 137 5.87 -4.47 -20.87
N LEU A 138 6.95 -3.73 -21.07
CA LEU A 138 8.14 -4.22 -21.79
C LEU A 138 8.76 -5.43 -21.08
N PHE A 139 8.89 -5.39 -19.75
CA PHE A 139 9.44 -6.51 -18.99
C PHE A 139 8.56 -7.76 -19.11
N ILE A 140 7.25 -7.62 -18.95
CA ILE A 140 6.29 -8.72 -19.10
C ILE A 140 6.36 -9.32 -20.49
N GLU A 141 6.37 -8.49 -21.54
CA GLU A 141 6.47 -8.93 -22.94
C GLU A 141 7.77 -9.73 -23.18
N HIS A 142 8.90 -9.27 -22.65
CA HIS A 142 10.16 -9.98 -22.77
C HIS A 142 10.17 -11.31 -22.00
N CYS A 143 9.62 -11.34 -20.79
CA CYS A 143 9.47 -12.58 -20.04
C CYS A 143 8.62 -13.60 -20.80
N GLN A 144 7.51 -13.17 -21.38
CA GLN A 144 6.63 -14.03 -22.19
C GLN A 144 7.36 -14.59 -23.42
N LYS A 145 8.09 -13.75 -24.16
CA LYS A 145 8.88 -14.16 -25.34
C LYS A 145 9.95 -15.18 -25.01
N LEU A 146 10.53 -15.08 -23.81
CA LEU A 146 11.60 -15.97 -23.35
C LEU A 146 11.08 -17.18 -22.57
N GLY A 147 9.78 -17.32 -22.38
CA GLY A 147 9.17 -18.38 -21.59
C GLY A 147 9.52 -18.31 -20.09
N VAL A 148 9.84 -17.13 -19.57
CA VAL A 148 10.09 -16.91 -18.14
C VAL A 148 8.75 -16.84 -17.42
N PRO A 149 8.50 -17.74 -16.43
CA PRO A 149 7.25 -17.73 -15.68
C PRO A 149 7.19 -16.48 -14.79
N ILE A 150 6.22 -15.64 -15.06
CA ILE A 150 5.96 -14.41 -14.33
C ILE A 150 4.51 -14.38 -13.89
N ASN A 151 4.27 -14.03 -12.63
CA ASN A 151 2.93 -13.74 -12.18
C ASN A 151 2.53 -12.35 -12.74
N PRO A 152 1.51 -12.26 -13.60
CA PRO A 152 1.11 -10.99 -14.18
C PRO A 152 0.58 -10.06 -13.10
N THR A 153 1.33 -9.00 -12.81
CA THR A 153 0.85 -7.87 -12.03
C THR A 153 0.33 -6.81 -12.98
N HIS A 154 -0.85 -6.27 -12.70
CA HIS A 154 -1.45 -5.25 -13.56
C HIS A 154 -1.00 -3.84 -13.18
N ASP A 155 -0.42 -3.68 -11.98
CA ASP A 155 -0.07 -2.40 -11.39
C ASP A 155 1.28 -2.41 -10.66
N GLY A 156 1.74 -1.21 -10.29
CA GLY A 156 2.97 -1.03 -9.54
C GLY A 156 4.24 -1.24 -10.36
N PHE A 157 5.36 -1.37 -9.68
CA PHE A 157 6.69 -1.53 -10.30
C PHE A 157 7.44 -2.77 -9.83
N PHE A 158 6.77 -3.68 -9.14
CA PHE A 158 7.30 -5.00 -8.84
C PHE A 158 6.84 -6.02 -9.86
N ALA A 159 7.71 -6.98 -10.15
CA ALA A 159 7.39 -8.15 -10.94
C ALA A 159 7.72 -9.40 -10.11
N TRP A 160 6.82 -10.36 -10.12
CA TRP A 160 7.00 -11.62 -9.40
C TRP A 160 7.39 -12.72 -10.36
N LEU A 161 8.61 -13.24 -10.20
CA LEU A 161 9.09 -14.39 -10.97
C LEU A 161 8.86 -15.67 -10.17
N GLU A 162 8.23 -16.65 -10.79
CA GLU A 162 8.02 -17.96 -10.17
C GLU A 162 9.23 -18.85 -10.42
N THR A 163 9.83 -19.36 -9.36
CA THR A 163 10.97 -20.27 -9.44
C THR A 163 11.05 -21.18 -8.22
N ALA A 164 11.48 -22.43 -8.44
CA ALA A 164 11.73 -23.37 -7.36
C ALA A 164 12.99 -23.01 -6.54
N ASN A 165 13.96 -22.31 -7.14
CA ASN A 165 15.26 -21.98 -6.55
C ASN A 165 15.55 -20.48 -6.62
N PRO A 166 14.84 -19.63 -5.85
CA PRO A 166 14.99 -18.18 -5.96
C PRO A 166 16.41 -17.69 -5.70
N ARG A 167 17.10 -18.27 -4.70
CA ARG A 167 18.48 -17.88 -4.37
C ARG A 167 19.46 -18.15 -5.51
N GLU A 168 19.35 -19.28 -6.18
CA GLU A 168 20.20 -19.62 -7.33
C GLU A 168 19.99 -18.62 -8.49
N ILE A 169 18.75 -18.21 -8.75
CA ILE A 169 18.43 -17.21 -9.78
C ILE A 169 19.02 -15.85 -9.40
N VAL A 170 18.88 -15.42 -8.15
CA VAL A 170 19.45 -14.15 -7.66
C VAL A 170 20.98 -14.16 -7.85
N ASP A 171 21.66 -15.24 -7.45
CA ASP A 171 23.12 -15.37 -7.56
C ASP A 171 23.58 -15.37 -9.04
N LYS A 172 22.88 -16.08 -9.92
CA LYS A 172 23.17 -16.07 -11.37
C LYS A 172 22.95 -14.70 -12.00
N CYS A 173 21.88 -14.02 -11.67
CA CYS A 173 21.60 -12.68 -12.16
C CYS A 173 22.65 -11.67 -11.67
N ALA A 174 23.09 -11.79 -10.41
CA ALA A 174 24.12 -10.91 -9.85
C ALA A 174 25.47 -11.04 -10.59
N GLN A 175 25.83 -12.26 -11.08
CA GLN A 175 27.02 -12.46 -11.91
C GLN A 175 26.98 -11.68 -13.24
N SER A 176 25.78 -11.37 -13.71
CA SER A 176 25.55 -10.54 -14.90
C SER A 176 25.18 -9.08 -14.55
N HIS A 177 25.46 -8.66 -13.32
CA HIS A 177 25.14 -7.32 -12.78
C HIS A 177 23.63 -6.99 -12.79
N VAL A 178 22.77 -8.01 -12.75
CA VAL A 178 21.33 -7.87 -12.57
C VAL A 178 20.97 -8.25 -11.14
N TYR A 179 20.49 -7.28 -10.38
CA TYR A 179 20.20 -7.46 -8.96
C TYR A 179 18.69 -7.59 -8.75
N LEU A 180 18.29 -8.74 -8.18
CA LEU A 180 16.91 -9.06 -7.81
C LEU A 180 16.75 -8.96 -6.29
N VAL A 181 15.54 -8.68 -5.81
CA VAL A 181 15.18 -8.60 -4.40
C VAL A 181 14.25 -9.75 -4.00
#